data_3dd316f0e6da54431a6ab930c32f340a
#
_entry.id   3dd316f0e6da54431a6ab930c32f340a
#
_cell.length_a   1.000
_cell.length_b   1.000
_cell.length_c   1.000
_cell.angle_alpha   90.00
_cell.angle_beta   90.00
_cell.angle_gamma   90.00
#
_symmetry.space_group_name_H-M   'P 1'
#
loop_
_entity.id
_entity.type
_entity.pdbx_description
1 polymer ?
#
loop_
_entity_poly.entity_id
_entity_poly.type
_entity_poly.pdbx_seq_one_letter_code
_entity_poly.pdbx_strand_id
1 'polypeptide(L)'
;APATVDFTLTNDGTGDANASLDWSDAPQGFNISVSTATSVAPYGNSSVLSMSVEIDDDIASGSYTFTIHAMNPDDGNTWDSLTIDAQVDQRAEVRLLVAGDSLPVASGADSVFTATVINDGNEPDTFAVTLTGAAGFEVGISPQTLTLASGESGEVNITLRRTGASEDVTMTLTVESENDDSVNDALSLYATVPAISVQATVTTNVASIAAEGSASLTLFLANLGEAEDTLLVTGPSGFVCDHPGQTTLAAGAAAESHAVTCTAGSTLLAGTHTIAFTATSLADSSVNSTTSVDVNIEPHRNSDGGPMLTVSMTGDDWSLPWNSSATYTVTIRNDGNEQVSGFLNLAGEYAQDLSPDWNFVDENQTISVFTVSPRGVATYSLTLRPNGEPTIGTADIRIEASGTLADGQGYSISSPSTTLTVEFDDPPPKEAELW
;
A
#
# COMPACT_ATOMS: atom_id res chain seq x y z
N ALA A 1 -40.45 -14.48 20.62
CA ALA A 1 -40.95 -15.82 20.89
C ALA A 1 -41.90 -16.25 19.78
N PRO A 2 -41.92 -17.49 19.34
CA PRO A 2 -42.80 -17.93 18.26
C PRO A 2 -44.26 -17.63 18.57
N ALA A 3 -45.00 -17.13 17.58
CA ALA A 3 -46.45 -17.02 17.66
C ALA A 3 -47.09 -18.40 17.43
N THR A 4 -48.18 -18.71 18.16
CA THR A 4 -48.89 -19.99 18.00
C THR A 4 -50.33 -19.71 17.59
N VAL A 5 -50.77 -20.41 16.55
CA VAL A 5 -52.14 -20.32 16.03
C VAL A 5 -52.71 -21.73 15.96
N ASP A 6 -53.89 -21.89 16.54
CA ASP A 6 -54.63 -23.17 16.44
C ASP A 6 -55.70 -23.08 15.36
N PHE A 7 -55.75 -24.09 14.52
CA PHE A 7 -56.81 -24.25 13.51
C PHE A 7 -57.35 -25.67 13.49
N THR A 8 -58.50 -25.88 12.90
CA THR A 8 -59.19 -27.13 12.91
C THR A 8 -59.27 -27.74 11.51
N LEU A 9 -58.81 -28.96 11.34
CA LEU A 9 -59.06 -29.75 10.14
C LEU A 9 -60.27 -30.67 10.38
N THR A 10 -61.32 -30.48 9.57
CA THR A 10 -62.55 -31.27 9.67
C THR A 10 -62.68 -32.18 8.45
N ASN A 11 -63.13 -33.41 8.67
CA ASN A 11 -63.41 -34.38 7.62
C ASN A 11 -64.93 -34.63 7.52
N ASP A 12 -65.57 -34.00 6.55
CA ASP A 12 -67.02 -34.21 6.26
C ASP A 12 -67.28 -35.40 5.31
N GLY A 13 -66.24 -36.08 4.88
CA GLY A 13 -66.31 -37.24 4.01
C GLY A 13 -66.74 -38.48 4.73
N THR A 14 -66.90 -39.62 3.99
CA THR A 14 -67.36 -40.91 4.48
C THR A 14 -66.23 -41.89 4.79
N GLY A 15 -64.96 -41.52 4.49
CA GLY A 15 -63.76 -42.31 4.77
C GLY A 15 -62.74 -41.47 5.57
N ASP A 16 -61.75 -42.12 6.17
CA ASP A 16 -60.65 -41.44 6.85
C ASP A 16 -59.93 -40.53 5.88
N ALA A 17 -59.68 -39.28 6.27
CA ALA A 17 -58.88 -38.31 5.51
C ALA A 17 -57.48 -38.25 6.09
N ASN A 18 -56.48 -38.49 5.23
CA ASN A 18 -55.07 -38.22 5.54
C ASN A 18 -54.70 -36.99 4.73
N ALA A 19 -54.46 -35.85 5.37
CA ALA A 19 -54.04 -34.65 4.71
C ALA A 19 -52.54 -34.40 4.88
N SER A 20 -51.87 -33.98 3.83
CA SER A 20 -50.58 -33.28 3.92
C SER A 20 -50.82 -31.76 3.98
N LEU A 21 -50.04 -31.07 4.73
CA LEU A 21 -50.11 -29.58 4.83
C LEU A 21 -48.97 -28.96 4.08
N ASP A 22 -49.27 -27.96 3.27
CA ASP A 22 -48.29 -27.18 2.54
C ASP A 22 -48.49 -25.69 2.81
N TRP A 23 -47.38 -25.00 2.98
CA TRP A 23 -47.30 -23.54 3.19
C TRP A 23 -46.12 -22.94 2.42
N SER A 24 -45.87 -23.50 1.25
CA SER A 24 -44.73 -23.09 0.38
C SER A 24 -44.84 -21.66 -0.13
N ASP A 25 -45.99 -20.99 0.00
CA ASP A 25 -46.24 -19.59 -0.30
C ASP A 25 -45.93 -18.62 0.88
N ALA A 26 -45.51 -19.18 2.02
CA ALA A 26 -45.09 -18.33 3.15
C ALA A 26 -43.92 -17.45 2.79
N PRO A 27 -43.91 -16.19 3.24
CA PRO A 27 -42.81 -15.28 2.97
C PRO A 27 -41.47 -15.81 3.49
N GLN A 28 -40.38 -15.50 2.77
CA GLN A 28 -39.06 -15.83 3.24
C GLN A 28 -38.80 -15.23 4.63
N GLY A 29 -38.15 -15.98 5.52
CA GLY A 29 -37.91 -15.60 6.91
C GLY A 29 -39.05 -15.95 7.87
N PHE A 30 -40.16 -16.56 7.37
CA PHE A 30 -41.18 -17.12 8.19
C PHE A 30 -40.93 -18.63 8.39
N ASN A 31 -40.46 -19.02 9.55
CA ASN A 31 -40.15 -20.38 9.91
C ASN A 31 -41.39 -21.02 10.53
N ILE A 32 -42.14 -21.77 9.70
CA ILE A 32 -43.40 -22.34 10.08
C ILE A 32 -43.24 -23.82 10.43
N SER A 33 -43.82 -24.22 11.55
CA SER A 33 -43.96 -25.63 11.93
C SER A 33 -45.39 -25.92 12.37
N VAL A 34 -45.93 -27.04 11.92
CA VAL A 34 -47.28 -27.47 12.26
C VAL A 34 -47.23 -28.81 12.92
N SER A 35 -48.05 -29.04 13.97
CA SER A 35 -48.18 -30.34 14.60
C SER A 35 -48.80 -31.35 13.62
N THR A 36 -48.16 -32.48 13.43
CA THR A 36 -48.43 -33.46 12.36
C THR A 36 -49.54 -34.46 12.72
N ALA A 37 -50.73 -34.04 13.06
CA ALA A 37 -51.86 -34.96 13.07
C ALA A 37 -52.68 -34.80 11.81
N THR A 38 -52.47 -35.64 10.82
CA THR A 38 -53.00 -35.47 9.46
C THR A 38 -54.12 -36.47 9.14
N SER A 39 -54.43 -37.41 10.04
CA SER A 39 -55.53 -38.34 9.85
C SER A 39 -56.74 -37.92 10.69
N VAL A 40 -57.86 -37.66 10.02
CA VAL A 40 -59.12 -37.25 10.64
C VAL A 40 -60.18 -38.22 10.22
N ALA A 41 -60.87 -38.83 11.22
CA ALA A 41 -61.99 -39.80 11.01
C ALA A 41 -63.16 -39.13 10.24
N PRO A 42 -63.97 -39.88 9.51
CA PRO A 42 -65.08 -39.35 8.69
C PRO A 42 -66.23 -38.80 9.53
N TYR A 43 -67.23 -38.25 8.82
CA TYR A 43 -68.54 -37.81 9.37
C TYR A 43 -68.48 -36.63 10.32
N GLY A 44 -67.75 -35.60 9.94
CA GLY A 44 -67.66 -34.33 10.69
C GLY A 44 -66.75 -34.40 11.91
N ASN A 45 -65.89 -35.38 12.01
CA ASN A 45 -64.83 -35.36 13.02
C ASN A 45 -63.79 -34.32 12.65
N SER A 46 -63.16 -33.77 13.68
CA SER A 46 -62.15 -32.73 13.52
C SER A 46 -60.94 -32.97 14.41
N SER A 47 -59.80 -32.52 13.95
CA SER A 47 -58.53 -32.47 14.72
C SER A 47 -58.05 -31.03 14.83
N VAL A 48 -57.70 -30.63 16.05
CA VAL A 48 -57.07 -29.32 16.26
C VAL A 48 -55.56 -29.47 16.01
N LEU A 49 -55.07 -28.61 15.17
CA LEU A 49 -53.65 -28.49 14.80
C LEU A 49 -53.11 -27.19 15.35
N SER A 50 -51.90 -27.24 15.89
CA SER A 50 -51.21 -26.06 16.39
C SER A 50 -50.07 -25.73 15.44
N MET A 51 -50.05 -24.52 14.92
CA MET A 51 -49.01 -23.96 14.09
C MET A 51 -48.15 -23.03 14.92
N SER A 52 -46.84 -23.18 14.82
CA SER A 52 -45.87 -22.22 15.36
C SER A 52 -45.23 -21.49 14.22
N VAL A 53 -45.21 -20.16 14.31
CA VAL A 53 -44.57 -19.27 13.35
C VAL A 53 -43.46 -18.52 14.10
N GLU A 54 -42.23 -18.72 13.68
CA GLU A 54 -41.07 -17.97 14.10
C GLU A 54 -40.61 -17.10 12.94
N ILE A 55 -40.42 -15.82 13.19
CA ILE A 55 -40.08 -14.86 12.16
C ILE A 55 -38.65 -14.38 12.41
N ASP A 56 -37.81 -14.34 11.36
CA ASP A 56 -36.45 -13.87 11.42
C ASP A 56 -36.40 -12.40 11.84
N ASP A 57 -35.39 -12.03 12.57
CA ASP A 57 -35.29 -10.69 13.20
C ASP A 57 -35.15 -9.53 12.21
N ASP A 58 -34.76 -9.81 10.97
CA ASP A 58 -34.55 -8.83 9.88
C ASP A 58 -35.79 -8.63 8.99
N ILE A 59 -36.89 -9.33 9.29
CA ILE A 59 -38.12 -9.16 8.52
C ILE A 59 -38.75 -7.80 8.86
N ALA A 60 -38.97 -6.99 7.80
CA ALA A 60 -39.56 -5.66 7.92
C ALA A 60 -40.91 -5.69 8.62
N SER A 61 -41.25 -4.61 9.33
CA SER A 61 -42.59 -4.48 9.92
C SER A 61 -43.65 -4.44 8.84
N GLY A 62 -44.86 -4.94 9.15
CA GLY A 62 -45.92 -4.95 8.19
C GLY A 62 -46.88 -6.11 8.31
N SER A 63 -47.87 -6.15 7.43
CA SER A 63 -48.84 -7.24 7.33
C SER A 63 -48.42 -8.20 6.24
N TYR A 64 -48.31 -9.45 6.60
CA TYR A 64 -47.95 -10.56 5.73
C TYR A 64 -49.08 -11.57 5.67
N THR A 65 -49.37 -12.09 4.48
CA THR A 65 -50.43 -13.05 4.28
C THR A 65 -49.83 -14.29 3.60
N PHE A 66 -50.15 -15.48 4.10
CA PHE A 66 -49.79 -16.74 3.47
C PHE A 66 -50.94 -17.75 3.64
N THR A 67 -50.86 -18.86 2.90
CA THR A 67 -51.97 -19.83 2.88
C THR A 67 -51.46 -21.20 3.32
N ILE A 68 -52.20 -21.87 4.21
CA ILE A 68 -52.00 -23.26 4.54
C ILE A 68 -52.96 -24.06 3.64
N HIS A 69 -52.42 -24.95 2.84
CA HIS A 69 -53.17 -25.85 1.99
C HIS A 69 -53.24 -27.26 2.62
N ALA A 70 -54.45 -27.75 2.79
CA ALA A 70 -54.68 -29.16 3.11
C ALA A 70 -54.78 -29.93 1.80
N MET A 71 -53.82 -30.83 1.56
CA MET A 71 -53.63 -31.51 0.28
C MET A 71 -53.83 -33.01 0.44
N ASN A 72 -54.36 -33.64 -0.62
CA ASN A 72 -54.36 -35.08 -0.76
C ASN A 72 -52.91 -35.58 -0.98
N PRO A 73 -52.34 -36.43 -0.12
CA PRO A 73 -50.97 -36.92 -0.28
C PRO A 73 -50.80 -37.86 -1.49
N ASP A 74 -51.89 -38.45 -2.02
CA ASP A 74 -51.81 -39.41 -3.13
C ASP A 74 -51.74 -38.76 -4.51
N ASP A 75 -52.38 -37.60 -4.69
CA ASP A 75 -52.43 -36.91 -5.99
C ASP A 75 -52.01 -35.44 -5.94
N GLY A 76 -51.72 -34.91 -4.75
CA GLY A 76 -51.27 -33.51 -4.54
C GLY A 76 -52.36 -32.44 -4.78
N ASN A 77 -53.63 -32.85 -4.91
CA ASN A 77 -54.73 -31.91 -5.07
C ASN A 77 -55.05 -31.22 -3.73
N THR A 78 -55.26 -29.87 -3.77
CA THR A 78 -55.72 -29.13 -2.59
C THR A 78 -57.18 -29.43 -2.31
N TRP A 79 -57.48 -29.88 -1.09
CA TRP A 79 -58.86 -30.11 -0.60
C TRP A 79 -59.46 -28.83 -0.07
N ASP A 80 -58.68 -28.07 0.71
CA ASP A 80 -59.12 -26.82 1.32
C ASP A 80 -57.88 -25.94 1.65
N SER A 81 -58.11 -24.67 1.93
CA SER A 81 -57.06 -23.75 2.26
C SER A 81 -57.46 -22.71 3.32
N LEU A 82 -56.53 -22.37 4.20
CA LEU A 82 -56.74 -21.37 5.24
C LEU A 82 -55.73 -20.26 5.07
N THR A 83 -56.21 -19.06 4.87
CA THR A 83 -55.40 -17.85 4.82
C THR A 83 -55.00 -17.40 6.24
N ILE A 84 -53.76 -17.13 6.47
CA ILE A 84 -53.18 -16.61 7.72
C ILE A 84 -52.70 -15.18 7.47
N ASP A 85 -53.17 -14.27 8.28
CA ASP A 85 -52.67 -12.87 8.32
C ASP A 85 -51.74 -12.76 9.54
N ALA A 86 -50.49 -12.46 9.29
CA ALA A 86 -49.46 -12.22 10.31
C ALA A 86 -49.06 -10.75 10.33
N GLN A 87 -49.03 -10.16 11.50
CA GLN A 87 -48.53 -8.79 11.70
C GLN A 87 -47.12 -8.89 12.32
N VAL A 88 -46.14 -8.33 11.62
CA VAL A 88 -44.78 -8.10 12.15
C VAL A 88 -44.73 -6.68 12.71
N ASP A 89 -44.51 -6.59 13.99
CA ASP A 89 -44.41 -5.27 14.64
C ASP A 89 -43.02 -4.66 14.35
N GLN A 90 -42.98 -3.33 14.31
CA GLN A 90 -41.74 -2.60 14.24
C GLN A 90 -40.91 -2.85 15.50
N ARG A 91 -39.65 -3.19 15.31
CA ARG A 91 -38.64 -3.31 16.37
C ARG A 91 -37.53 -2.31 16.06
N ALA A 92 -37.41 -1.30 16.90
CA ALA A 92 -36.30 -0.38 16.82
C ALA A 92 -35.22 -0.83 17.81
N GLU A 93 -33.99 -0.93 17.37
CA GLU A 93 -32.85 -1.33 18.19
C GLU A 93 -31.56 -0.77 17.57
N VAL A 94 -30.68 -0.24 18.39
CA VAL A 94 -29.39 0.31 17.95
C VAL A 94 -28.28 -0.23 18.80
N ARG A 95 -27.12 -0.44 18.20
CA ARG A 95 -25.91 -0.87 18.88
C ARG A 95 -24.73 0.00 18.47
N LEU A 96 -23.96 0.43 19.48
CA LEU A 96 -22.79 1.26 19.32
C LEU A 96 -21.52 0.46 19.64
N LEU A 97 -20.53 0.51 18.77
CA LEU A 97 -19.24 -0.16 18.95
C LEU A 97 -18.09 0.84 18.75
N VAL A 98 -17.00 0.65 19.50
CA VAL A 98 -15.74 1.36 19.27
C VAL A 98 -14.59 0.35 19.30
N ALA A 99 -13.58 0.55 18.43
CA ALA A 99 -12.41 -0.33 18.37
C ALA A 99 -11.47 -0.16 19.60
N GLY A 100 -11.52 0.99 20.24
CA GLY A 100 -10.80 1.30 21.48
C GLY A 100 -11.50 2.44 22.20
N ASP A 101 -11.62 2.32 23.51
CA ASP A 101 -12.33 3.27 24.38
C ASP A 101 -11.42 4.33 24.99
N SER A 102 -10.11 4.23 24.81
CA SER A 102 -9.11 5.15 25.36
C SER A 102 -8.20 5.71 24.27
N LEU A 103 -7.99 7.02 24.28
CA LEU A 103 -7.18 7.72 23.29
C LEU A 103 -6.38 8.86 23.95
N PRO A 104 -5.05 8.94 23.73
CA PRO A 104 -4.27 10.09 24.18
C PRO A 104 -4.59 11.30 23.30
N VAL A 105 -4.90 12.44 23.92
CA VAL A 105 -5.17 13.70 23.25
C VAL A 105 -4.11 14.72 23.64
N ALA A 106 -3.10 14.85 22.79
CA ALA A 106 -2.01 15.78 22.98
C ALA A 106 -2.45 17.24 22.71
N SER A 107 -1.76 18.21 23.29
CA SER A 107 -2.07 19.63 23.08
C SER A 107 -1.85 20.04 21.62
N GLY A 108 -2.80 20.77 21.03
CA GLY A 108 -2.68 21.31 19.68
C GLY A 108 -2.79 20.29 18.53
N ALA A 109 -3.01 19.02 18.84
CA ALA A 109 -3.25 17.96 17.86
C ALA A 109 -4.69 17.45 17.93
N ASP A 110 -5.21 17.00 16.82
CA ASP A 110 -6.51 16.33 16.74
C ASP A 110 -6.31 14.84 16.99
N SER A 111 -7.17 14.27 17.82
CA SER A 111 -7.26 12.82 18.04
C SER A 111 -8.65 12.34 17.66
N VAL A 112 -8.76 11.15 17.05
CA VAL A 112 -10.03 10.68 16.49
C VAL A 112 -10.38 9.31 17.06
N PHE A 113 -11.56 9.19 17.68
CA PHE A 113 -12.23 7.92 17.88
C PHE A 113 -13.10 7.61 16.67
N THR A 114 -13.10 6.36 16.23
CA THR A 114 -14.05 5.87 15.22
C THR A 114 -15.03 4.94 15.91
N ALA A 115 -16.30 5.28 15.83
CA ALA A 115 -17.40 4.48 16.33
C ALA A 115 -18.19 3.88 15.16
N THR A 116 -18.75 2.70 15.35
CA THR A 116 -19.65 2.04 14.41
C THR A 116 -21.03 2.00 15.04
N VAL A 117 -22.01 2.55 14.34
CA VAL A 117 -23.43 2.49 14.70
C VAL A 117 -24.08 1.39 13.85
N ILE A 118 -24.83 0.51 14.45
CA ILE A 118 -25.50 -0.62 13.79
C ILE A 118 -27.00 -0.52 14.08
N ASN A 119 -27.82 -0.54 13.04
CA ASN A 119 -29.26 -0.67 13.17
C ASN A 119 -29.61 -2.15 13.33
N ASP A 120 -29.80 -2.61 14.55
CA ASP A 120 -30.24 -3.99 14.86
C ASP A 120 -31.79 -4.11 14.83
N GLY A 121 -32.50 -3.03 14.47
CA GLY A 121 -33.96 -3.03 14.24
C GLY A 121 -34.36 -3.66 12.91
N ASN A 122 -35.68 -3.82 12.70
CA ASN A 122 -36.21 -4.42 11.48
C ASN A 122 -36.76 -3.39 10.47
N GLU A 123 -36.54 -2.11 10.70
CA GLU A 123 -36.90 -1.02 9.78
C GLU A 123 -35.76 -0.03 9.62
N PRO A 124 -35.71 0.73 8.52
CA PRO A 124 -34.77 1.83 8.39
C PRO A 124 -35.01 2.87 9.49
N ASP A 125 -33.91 3.34 10.09
CA ASP A 125 -33.95 4.35 11.14
C ASP A 125 -32.87 5.41 10.96
N THR A 126 -33.08 6.58 11.56
CA THR A 126 -32.10 7.66 11.61
C THR A 126 -31.64 7.85 13.05
N PHE A 127 -30.34 7.80 13.22
CA PHE A 127 -29.69 7.86 14.52
C PHE A 127 -28.92 9.16 14.68
N ALA A 128 -29.18 9.88 15.78
CA ALA A 128 -28.41 11.04 16.19
C ALA A 128 -27.26 10.62 17.12
N VAL A 129 -26.08 11.16 16.91
CA VAL A 129 -24.88 10.86 17.70
C VAL A 129 -24.48 12.09 18.51
N THR A 130 -24.31 11.91 19.81
CA THR A 130 -23.93 12.96 20.74
C THR A 130 -22.79 12.53 21.63
N LEU A 131 -21.97 13.50 22.05
CA LEU A 131 -20.92 13.29 23.05
C LEU A 131 -21.09 14.26 24.22
N THR A 132 -21.07 13.75 25.41
CA THR A 132 -21.18 14.56 26.64
C THR A 132 -19.96 14.33 27.56
N GLY A 133 -19.69 15.24 28.46
CA GLY A 133 -18.57 15.11 29.41
C GLY A 133 -17.21 15.56 28.87
N ALA A 134 -17.12 16.13 27.66
CA ALA A 134 -15.88 16.53 27.00
C ALA A 134 -15.33 17.89 27.49
N ALA A 135 -15.35 18.17 28.77
CA ALA A 135 -14.87 19.44 29.32
C ALA A 135 -13.35 19.61 29.05
N GLY A 136 -12.97 20.76 28.45
CA GLY A 136 -11.57 21.06 28.08
C GLY A 136 -11.15 20.51 26.72
N PHE A 137 -12.12 20.02 25.94
CA PHE A 137 -11.91 19.61 24.56
C PHE A 137 -12.88 20.33 23.62
N GLU A 138 -12.40 20.66 22.42
CA GLU A 138 -13.24 20.98 21.28
C GLU A 138 -13.60 19.64 20.62
N VAL A 139 -14.90 19.48 20.32
CA VAL A 139 -15.46 18.23 19.80
C VAL A 139 -16.00 18.42 18.39
N GLY A 140 -15.59 17.57 17.48
CA GLY A 140 -16.21 17.40 16.15
C GLY A 140 -16.82 16.00 16.04
N ILE A 141 -18.06 15.88 15.56
CA ILE A 141 -18.71 14.60 15.26
C ILE A 141 -19.10 14.60 13.79
N SER A 142 -18.70 13.60 13.04
CA SER A 142 -19.00 13.51 11.62
C SER A 142 -19.17 12.05 11.15
N PRO A 143 -20.34 11.71 10.58
CA PRO A 143 -21.58 12.51 10.56
C PRO A 143 -22.23 12.61 11.94
N GLN A 144 -23.08 13.63 12.17
CA GLN A 144 -23.85 13.75 13.41
C GLN A 144 -25.12 12.91 13.41
N THR A 145 -25.60 12.57 12.22
CA THR A 145 -26.76 11.69 12.03
C THR A 145 -26.47 10.67 10.95
N LEU A 146 -27.00 9.46 11.10
CA LEU A 146 -26.91 8.38 10.13
C LEU A 146 -28.29 7.78 9.89
N THR A 147 -28.67 7.64 8.62
CA THR A 147 -29.84 6.84 8.25
C THR A 147 -29.37 5.50 7.78
N LEU A 148 -29.77 4.43 8.48
CA LEU A 148 -29.33 3.05 8.25
C LEU A 148 -30.52 2.14 7.99
N ALA A 149 -30.44 1.30 6.96
CA ALA A 149 -31.41 0.23 6.76
C ALA A 149 -31.31 -0.81 7.89
N SER A 150 -32.31 -1.70 7.99
CA SER A 150 -32.24 -2.84 8.90
C SER A 150 -30.96 -3.64 8.68
N GLY A 151 -30.21 -3.94 9.75
CA GLY A 151 -28.94 -4.66 9.73
C GLY A 151 -27.76 -3.87 9.17
N GLU A 152 -27.95 -2.65 8.70
CA GLU A 152 -26.88 -1.80 8.15
C GLU A 152 -26.05 -1.17 9.27
N SER A 153 -24.77 -0.94 8.99
CA SER A 153 -23.84 -0.22 9.88
C SER A 153 -23.22 0.99 9.20
N GLY A 154 -22.93 2.03 9.98
CA GLY A 154 -22.26 3.24 9.55
C GLY A 154 -21.18 3.70 10.54
N GLU A 155 -20.14 4.33 10.03
CA GLU A 155 -19.05 4.86 10.85
C GLU A 155 -19.27 6.33 11.19
N VAL A 156 -18.89 6.68 12.44
CA VAL A 156 -18.86 8.05 12.96
C VAL A 156 -17.47 8.34 13.51
N ASN A 157 -16.90 9.46 13.08
CA ASN A 157 -15.63 9.96 13.60
C ASN A 157 -15.88 11.05 14.64
N ILE A 158 -15.33 10.84 15.84
CA ILE A 158 -15.36 11.79 16.94
C ILE A 158 -13.97 12.40 17.05
N THR A 159 -13.79 13.62 16.61
CA THR A 159 -12.55 14.37 16.67
C THR A 159 -12.48 15.16 17.97
N LEU A 160 -11.40 14.99 18.70
CA LEU A 160 -11.12 15.72 19.94
C LEU A 160 -9.87 16.58 19.75
N ARG A 161 -9.97 17.86 20.11
CA ARG A 161 -8.84 18.78 20.23
C ARG A 161 -8.80 19.33 21.64
N ARG A 162 -7.68 19.15 22.32
CA ARG A 162 -7.52 19.68 23.68
C ARG A 162 -7.43 21.20 23.69
N THR A 163 -8.28 21.86 24.48
CA THR A 163 -8.33 23.32 24.63
C THR A 163 -7.98 23.81 26.02
N GLY A 164 -8.04 22.94 27.04
CA GLY A 164 -7.78 23.31 28.41
C GLY A 164 -7.82 22.17 29.43
N ALA A 165 -8.01 20.92 28.96
CA ALA A 165 -7.96 19.77 29.89
C ALA A 165 -6.51 19.54 30.32
N SER A 166 -6.31 19.43 31.65
CA SER A 166 -5.03 19.09 32.30
C SER A 166 -5.03 17.72 32.97
N GLU A 167 -6.15 17.02 32.90
CA GLU A 167 -6.37 15.70 33.48
C GLU A 167 -7.15 14.82 32.47
N ASP A 168 -7.07 13.53 32.70
CA ASP A 168 -7.85 12.54 31.95
C ASP A 168 -9.34 12.79 32.12
N VAL A 169 -10.10 12.66 31.03
CA VAL A 169 -11.54 12.95 31.02
C VAL A 169 -12.30 11.74 30.53
N THR A 170 -13.35 11.37 31.25
CA THR A 170 -14.34 10.39 30.85
C THR A 170 -15.50 11.08 30.14
N MET A 171 -15.83 10.62 28.96
CA MET A 171 -16.93 11.14 28.14
C MET A 171 -17.94 10.02 27.88
N THR A 172 -19.17 10.39 27.56
CA THR A 172 -20.20 9.44 27.14
C THR A 172 -20.60 9.73 25.72
N LEU A 173 -20.37 8.77 24.82
CA LEU A 173 -20.88 8.76 23.47
C LEU A 173 -22.24 8.08 23.49
N THR A 174 -23.28 8.74 22.98
CA THR A 174 -24.63 8.22 22.91
C THR A 174 -25.11 8.28 21.47
N VAL A 175 -25.76 7.21 21.03
CA VAL A 175 -26.52 7.13 19.82
C VAL A 175 -28.00 6.94 20.17
N GLU A 176 -28.90 7.69 19.55
CA GLU A 176 -30.33 7.70 19.85
C GLU A 176 -31.12 7.72 18.54
N SER A 177 -32.19 6.90 18.47
CA SER A 177 -33.12 6.90 17.35
C SER A 177 -33.89 8.21 17.28
N GLU A 178 -34.02 8.81 16.09
CA GLU A 178 -34.92 9.98 15.89
C GLU A 178 -36.39 9.58 15.79
N ASN A 179 -36.69 8.28 15.63
CA ASN A 179 -38.05 7.76 15.54
C ASN A 179 -38.59 7.30 16.90
N ASP A 180 -37.75 6.92 17.85
CA ASP A 180 -38.10 6.46 19.19
C ASP A 180 -37.03 6.81 20.23
N ASP A 181 -37.23 7.87 21.01
CA ASP A 181 -36.30 8.39 22.02
C ASP A 181 -35.95 7.34 23.11
N SER A 182 -36.72 6.25 23.21
CA SER A 182 -36.40 5.16 24.16
C SER A 182 -35.33 4.21 23.61
N VAL A 183 -35.05 4.26 22.31
CA VAL A 183 -34.08 3.42 21.62
C VAL A 183 -32.73 4.16 21.52
N ASN A 184 -31.83 3.78 22.36
CA ASN A 184 -30.49 4.37 22.41
C ASN A 184 -29.46 3.35 22.93
N ASP A 185 -28.19 3.62 22.62
CA ASP A 185 -27.04 2.93 23.19
C ASP A 185 -25.94 3.93 23.53
N ALA A 186 -25.15 3.63 24.54
CA ALA A 186 -24.13 4.54 25.04
C ALA A 186 -22.86 3.80 25.49
N LEU A 187 -21.71 4.41 25.17
CA LEU A 187 -20.39 3.91 25.58
C LEU A 187 -19.59 5.01 26.28
N SER A 188 -18.76 4.59 27.23
CA SER A 188 -17.77 5.48 27.85
C SER A 188 -16.51 5.53 26.99
N LEU A 189 -16.01 6.74 26.72
CA LEU A 189 -14.75 7.03 26.08
C LEU A 189 -13.81 7.75 27.04
N TYR A 190 -12.53 7.43 26.99
CA TYR A 190 -11.51 7.98 27.89
C TYR A 190 -10.50 8.80 27.07
N ALA A 191 -10.53 10.12 27.21
CA ALA A 191 -9.48 10.98 26.68
C ALA A 191 -8.38 11.09 27.75
N THR A 192 -7.19 10.58 27.45
CA THR A 192 -6.04 10.68 28.35
C THR A 192 -5.15 11.86 27.95
N VAL A 193 -4.61 12.56 28.95
CA VAL A 193 -3.72 13.71 28.76
C VAL A 193 -2.29 13.24 29.00
N PRO A 194 -1.46 13.07 27.94
CA PRO A 194 -0.11 12.55 28.11
C PRO A 194 0.77 13.56 28.82
N ALA A 195 1.49 13.12 29.85
CA ALA A 195 2.47 13.95 30.56
C ALA A 195 3.63 14.34 29.63
N ILE A 196 4.04 13.42 28.75
CA ILE A 196 5.08 13.63 27.74
C ILE A 196 4.48 13.30 26.38
N SER A 197 4.64 14.20 25.40
CA SER A 197 4.19 13.99 24.04
C SER A 197 5.04 14.81 23.07
N VAL A 198 5.56 14.18 22.04
CA VAL A 198 6.47 14.76 21.07
C VAL A 198 5.85 14.73 19.68
N GLN A 199 5.95 15.83 18.95
CA GLN A 199 5.59 15.86 17.53
C GLN A 199 6.76 16.42 16.72
N ALA A 200 7.08 15.76 15.61
CA ALA A 200 8.00 16.24 14.61
C ALA A 200 7.30 16.28 13.25
N THR A 201 7.52 17.36 12.48
CA THR A 201 7.10 17.47 11.09
C THR A 201 8.22 18.08 10.27
N VAL A 202 8.37 17.63 9.03
CA VAL A 202 9.37 18.17 8.09
C VAL A 202 8.71 18.62 6.80
N THR A 203 9.15 19.75 6.28
CA THR A 203 8.71 20.27 4.99
C THR A 203 9.90 20.62 4.11
N THR A 204 9.75 20.51 2.80
CA THR A 204 10.74 20.94 1.82
C THR A 204 10.07 21.53 0.59
N ASN A 205 10.74 22.46 -0.07
CA ASN A 205 10.38 22.98 -1.40
C ASN A 205 11.20 22.30 -2.51
N VAL A 206 12.12 21.40 -2.15
CA VAL A 206 13.07 20.79 -3.06
C VAL A 206 12.60 19.37 -3.37
N ALA A 207 12.20 19.14 -4.61
CA ALA A 207 11.79 17.83 -5.10
C ALA A 207 12.98 17.02 -5.65
N SER A 208 14.05 17.69 -6.10
CA SER A 208 15.23 17.06 -6.71
C SER A 208 16.50 17.83 -6.35
N ILE A 209 17.60 17.09 -6.16
CA ILE A 209 18.95 17.63 -5.93
C ILE A 209 19.97 16.90 -6.82
N ALA A 210 21.01 17.59 -7.18
CA ALA A 210 22.15 16.96 -7.88
C ALA A 210 22.80 15.86 -6.99
N ALA A 211 23.53 14.96 -7.62
CA ALA A 211 24.40 14.03 -6.89
C ALA A 211 25.34 14.81 -5.96
N GLU A 212 25.45 14.36 -4.70
CA GLU A 212 26.22 15.06 -3.65
C GLU A 212 25.74 16.50 -3.36
N GLY A 213 24.57 16.87 -3.88
CA GLY A 213 23.93 18.16 -3.64
C GLY A 213 23.21 18.23 -2.30
N SER A 214 22.67 19.41 -1.98
CA SER A 214 22.02 19.68 -0.70
C SER A 214 20.56 20.06 -0.87
N ALA A 215 19.71 19.57 0.02
CA ALA A 215 18.32 19.97 0.17
C ALA A 215 18.18 20.87 1.41
N SER A 216 17.43 21.98 1.28
CA SER A 216 17.01 22.80 2.41
C SER A 216 15.64 22.36 2.89
N LEU A 217 15.53 22.09 4.18
CA LEU A 217 14.34 21.56 4.85
C LEU A 217 13.97 22.49 6.01
N THR A 218 12.73 22.44 6.45
CA THR A 218 12.33 22.99 7.74
C THR A 218 11.78 21.87 8.61
N LEU A 219 12.44 21.61 9.72
CA LEU A 219 12.02 20.67 10.74
C LEU A 219 11.28 21.44 11.84
N PHE A 220 10.06 21.02 12.15
CA PHE A 220 9.26 21.56 13.24
C PHE A 220 9.21 20.53 14.38
N LEU A 221 9.50 20.98 15.58
CA LEU A 221 9.48 20.18 16.80
C LEU A 221 8.50 20.79 17.79
N ALA A 222 7.61 20.00 18.38
CA ALA A 222 6.69 20.46 19.41
C ALA A 222 6.66 19.49 20.58
N ASN A 223 6.57 20.06 21.79
CA ASN A 223 6.26 19.31 22.99
C ASN A 223 4.75 19.49 23.29
N LEU A 224 3.98 18.45 23.04
CA LEU A 224 2.53 18.44 23.22
C LEU A 224 2.12 17.89 24.60
N GLY A 225 3.10 17.57 25.46
CA GLY A 225 2.91 17.10 26.84
C GLY A 225 2.72 18.23 27.86
N GLU A 226 2.45 17.85 29.10
CA GLU A 226 2.22 18.76 30.22
C GLU A 226 3.49 19.11 31.02
N ALA A 227 4.63 18.48 30.70
CA ALA A 227 5.92 18.75 31.34
C ALA A 227 6.92 19.31 30.30
N GLU A 228 7.88 20.13 30.74
CA GLU A 228 9.04 20.50 29.92
C GLU A 228 9.81 19.23 29.57
N ASP A 229 10.24 19.12 28.32
CA ASP A 229 11.00 17.98 27.86
C ASP A 229 12.16 18.40 26.94
N THR A 230 13.23 17.61 26.98
CA THR A 230 14.36 17.75 26.06
C THR A 230 14.31 16.64 25.01
N LEU A 231 14.25 17.02 23.76
CA LEU A 231 14.16 16.11 22.63
C LEU A 231 15.55 15.84 22.05
N LEU A 232 15.88 14.57 21.87
CA LEU A 232 17.02 14.13 21.07
C LEU A 232 16.56 13.94 19.64
N VAL A 233 17.17 14.67 18.70
CA VAL A 233 16.87 14.57 17.26
C VAL A 233 17.94 13.73 16.59
N THR A 234 17.50 12.73 15.85
CA THR A 234 18.37 11.90 15.00
C THR A 234 17.99 12.10 13.53
N GLY A 235 19.01 12.18 12.67
CA GLY A 235 18.84 12.41 11.25
C GLY A 235 18.88 11.13 10.40
N PRO A 236 18.71 11.27 9.09
CA PRO A 236 18.66 10.16 8.14
C PRO A 236 20.02 9.50 7.93
N SER A 237 20.02 8.25 7.54
CA SER A 237 21.19 7.56 7.01
C SER A 237 21.44 7.98 5.55
N GLY A 238 22.71 8.05 5.14
CA GLY A 238 23.09 8.40 3.77
C GLY A 238 23.11 9.89 3.46
N PHE A 239 22.58 10.74 4.33
CA PHE A 239 22.69 12.19 4.28
C PHE A 239 23.45 12.73 5.48
N VAL A 240 24.13 13.84 5.28
CA VAL A 240 24.72 14.63 6.37
C VAL A 240 23.86 15.86 6.58
N CYS A 241 23.16 15.93 7.71
CA CYS A 241 22.22 17.00 8.02
C CYS A 241 22.70 17.81 9.23
N ASP A 242 22.54 19.11 9.17
CA ASP A 242 22.85 20.08 10.24
C ASP A 242 21.66 20.30 11.21
N HIS A 243 20.93 19.23 11.55
CA HIS A 243 19.78 19.29 12.45
C HIS A 243 20.20 19.58 13.90
N PRO A 244 19.28 20.13 14.74
CA PRO A 244 19.55 20.27 16.18
C PRO A 244 19.74 18.88 16.79
N GLY A 245 20.85 18.68 17.51
CA GLY A 245 21.12 17.41 18.20
C GLY A 245 20.18 17.22 19.39
N GLN A 246 19.94 18.27 20.15
CA GLN A 246 19.00 18.32 21.27
C GLN A 246 18.32 19.69 21.31
N THR A 247 17.05 19.71 21.72
CA THR A 247 16.30 20.94 21.96
C THR A 247 15.37 20.74 23.17
N THR A 248 15.28 21.75 24.04
CA THR A 248 14.40 21.73 25.22
C THR A 248 13.18 22.58 24.93
N LEU A 249 12.00 22.00 25.06
CA LEU A 249 10.73 22.64 24.79
C LEU A 249 9.87 22.66 26.06
N ALA A 250 9.30 23.81 26.38
CA ALA A 250 8.37 23.95 27.49
C ALA A 250 7.10 23.08 27.25
N ALA A 251 6.35 22.80 28.32
CA ALA A 251 5.08 22.11 28.27
C ALA A 251 4.09 22.79 27.29
N GLY A 252 3.48 22.05 26.42
CA GLY A 252 2.51 22.55 25.43
C GLY A 252 3.06 23.61 24.47
N ALA A 253 4.39 23.67 24.30
CA ALA A 253 5.02 24.66 23.43
C ALA A 253 4.55 24.50 21.98
N ALA A 254 4.28 25.64 21.32
CA ALA A 254 4.05 25.68 19.90
C ALA A 254 5.27 25.12 19.14
N ALA A 255 5.03 24.61 17.94
CA ALA A 255 6.09 24.01 17.13
C ALA A 255 7.23 25.02 16.87
N GLU A 256 8.44 24.67 17.30
CA GLU A 256 9.66 25.41 17.01
C GLU A 256 10.22 24.99 15.67
N SER A 257 10.55 25.95 14.82
CA SER A 257 11.06 25.70 13.47
C SER A 257 12.59 25.74 13.44
N HIS A 258 13.19 24.70 12.85
CA HIS A 258 14.65 24.61 12.62
C HIS A 258 14.90 24.49 11.14
N ALA A 259 15.70 25.42 10.59
CA ALA A 259 16.20 25.26 9.23
C ALA A 259 17.29 24.18 9.23
N VAL A 260 17.16 23.20 8.34
CA VAL A 260 18.07 22.06 8.22
C VAL A 260 18.53 21.94 6.79
N THR A 261 19.84 21.80 6.59
CA THR A 261 20.43 21.48 5.29
C THR A 261 20.92 20.04 5.32
N CYS A 262 20.43 19.22 4.39
CA CYS A 262 20.84 17.83 4.25
C CYS A 262 21.62 17.65 2.95
N THR A 263 22.88 17.26 3.04
CA THR A 263 23.75 16.97 1.90
C THR A 263 23.76 15.48 1.62
N ALA A 264 23.51 15.11 0.38
CA ALA A 264 23.53 13.71 -0.07
C ALA A 264 24.95 13.15 0.01
N GLY A 265 25.10 11.99 0.66
CA GLY A 265 26.37 11.29 0.74
C GLY A 265 26.81 10.76 -0.62
N SER A 266 28.13 10.70 -0.83
CA SER A 266 28.72 10.25 -2.11
C SER A 266 28.38 8.80 -2.50
N THR A 267 27.78 8.01 -1.61
CA THR A 267 27.38 6.62 -1.88
C THR A 267 25.93 6.46 -2.34
N LEU A 268 25.12 7.54 -2.26
CA LEU A 268 23.72 7.48 -2.68
C LEU A 268 23.61 7.36 -4.20
N LEU A 269 22.70 6.51 -4.63
CA LEU A 269 22.40 6.28 -6.04
C LEU A 269 21.42 7.33 -6.57
N ALA A 270 21.30 7.44 -7.88
CA ALA A 270 20.23 8.21 -8.49
C ALA A 270 18.86 7.59 -8.20
N GLY A 271 17.84 8.43 -8.01
CA GLY A 271 16.49 8.04 -7.70
C GLY A 271 15.95 8.63 -6.40
N THR A 272 14.77 8.19 -6.00
CA THR A 272 14.08 8.70 -4.80
C THR A 272 14.67 8.14 -3.52
N HIS A 273 14.97 9.04 -2.58
CA HIS A 273 15.48 8.73 -1.24
C HIS A 273 14.66 9.47 -0.20
N THR A 274 14.43 8.80 0.93
CA THR A 274 13.69 9.37 2.06
C THR A 274 14.65 10.00 3.06
N ILE A 275 14.41 11.26 3.40
CA ILE A 275 15.07 11.98 4.48
C ILE A 275 14.15 11.93 5.70
N ALA A 276 14.50 11.14 6.70
CA ALA A 276 13.69 10.95 7.90
C ALA A 276 14.39 11.49 9.15
N PHE A 277 13.62 12.16 10.01
CA PHE A 277 14.08 12.62 11.33
C PHE A 277 13.24 11.98 12.40
N THR A 278 13.86 11.58 13.50
CA THR A 278 13.18 11.10 14.70
C THR A 278 13.54 11.99 15.88
N ALA A 279 12.51 12.53 16.51
CA ALA A 279 12.63 13.26 17.76
C ALA A 279 12.19 12.33 18.91
N THR A 280 13.07 12.10 19.87
CA THR A 280 12.84 11.19 21.01
C THR A 280 12.94 11.98 22.30
N SER A 281 11.98 11.82 23.21
CA SER A 281 12.01 12.37 24.55
C SER A 281 13.20 11.82 25.33
N LEU A 282 13.93 12.67 26.03
CA LEU A 282 14.96 12.23 26.99
C LEU A 282 14.35 11.86 28.35
N ALA A 283 13.15 12.34 28.66
CA ALA A 283 12.47 11.97 29.89
C ALA A 283 11.83 10.57 29.79
N ASP A 284 11.33 10.20 28.59
CA ASP A 284 10.82 8.86 28.27
C ASP A 284 11.17 8.46 26.84
N SER A 285 12.17 7.62 26.67
CA SER A 285 12.65 7.18 25.37
C SER A 285 11.66 6.34 24.56
N SER A 286 10.56 5.88 25.15
CA SER A 286 9.45 5.23 24.44
C SER A 286 8.59 6.24 23.67
N VAL A 287 8.61 7.51 24.08
CA VAL A 287 7.89 8.61 23.43
C VAL A 287 8.77 9.24 22.35
N ASN A 288 8.41 9.02 21.12
CA ASN A 288 9.12 9.57 19.97
C ASN A 288 8.15 9.90 18.82
N SER A 289 8.62 10.72 17.90
CA SER A 289 7.90 11.06 16.68
C SER A 289 8.87 11.05 15.50
N THR A 290 8.48 10.36 14.42
CA THR A 290 9.26 10.29 13.18
C THR A 290 8.52 11.01 12.08
N THR A 291 9.27 11.80 11.31
CA THR A 291 8.76 12.53 10.13
C THR A 291 9.71 12.35 8.97
N SER A 292 9.20 12.37 7.75
CA SER A 292 10.03 12.17 6.56
C SER A 292 9.53 12.94 5.35
N VAL A 293 10.44 13.14 4.41
CA VAL A 293 10.19 13.72 3.09
C VAL A 293 11.03 13.00 2.05
N ASP A 294 10.48 12.83 0.86
CA ASP A 294 11.19 12.21 -0.26
C ASP A 294 11.85 13.28 -1.14
N VAL A 295 13.10 12.99 -1.50
CA VAL A 295 13.90 13.82 -2.40
C VAL A 295 14.48 12.93 -3.50
N ASN A 296 14.40 13.37 -4.75
CA ASN A 296 15.02 12.68 -5.87
C ASN A 296 16.48 13.13 -6.04
N ILE A 297 17.43 12.18 -6.03
CA ILE A 297 18.82 12.43 -6.38
C ILE A 297 19.01 12.26 -7.88
N GLU A 298 19.46 13.32 -8.53
CA GLU A 298 19.69 13.30 -9.96
C GLU A 298 20.90 12.43 -10.33
N PRO A 299 20.90 11.82 -11.53
CA PRO A 299 22.07 11.13 -12.03
C PRO A 299 23.29 12.06 -12.14
N HIS A 300 24.44 11.57 -11.71
CA HIS A 300 25.72 12.27 -11.89
C HIS A 300 26.22 12.05 -13.31
N ARG A 301 26.15 13.10 -14.12
CA ARG A 301 26.48 13.08 -15.54
C ARG A 301 27.56 14.07 -15.91
N ASN A 302 28.18 13.84 -17.08
CA ASN A 302 29.14 14.78 -17.64
C ASN A 302 28.47 16.07 -18.18
N SER A 303 29.25 17.04 -18.65
CA SER A 303 28.76 18.33 -19.15
C SER A 303 27.79 18.23 -20.33
N ASP A 304 27.86 17.15 -21.09
CA ASP A 304 27.04 16.89 -22.27
C ASP A 304 25.77 16.07 -21.94
N GLY A 305 25.54 15.81 -20.65
CA GLY A 305 24.42 15.02 -20.14
C GLY A 305 24.60 13.50 -20.25
N GLY A 306 25.71 13.03 -20.79
CA GLY A 306 26.06 11.61 -20.88
C GLY A 306 26.53 11.05 -19.54
N PRO A 307 26.69 9.70 -19.45
CA PRO A 307 27.13 9.05 -18.23
C PRO A 307 28.59 9.39 -17.89
N MET A 308 28.93 9.36 -16.61
CA MET A 308 30.30 9.52 -16.12
C MET A 308 31.13 8.25 -16.35
N LEU A 309 31.30 7.87 -17.62
CA LEU A 309 32.07 6.71 -18.01
C LEU A 309 33.48 7.08 -18.46
N THR A 310 34.43 6.22 -18.10
CA THR A 310 35.77 6.21 -18.70
C THR A 310 36.00 4.83 -19.31
N VAL A 311 36.42 4.84 -20.57
CA VAL A 311 36.76 3.63 -21.32
C VAL A 311 38.27 3.64 -21.58
N SER A 312 38.94 2.53 -21.33
CA SER A 312 40.34 2.36 -21.61
C SER A 312 40.63 0.97 -22.18
N MET A 313 41.68 0.87 -22.97
CA MET A 313 42.19 -0.38 -23.53
C MET A 313 43.67 -0.51 -23.17
N THR A 314 44.07 -1.72 -22.72
CA THR A 314 45.46 -2.03 -22.36
C THR A 314 45.86 -3.38 -22.95
N GLY A 315 47.13 -3.52 -23.28
CA GLY A 315 47.71 -4.75 -23.76
C GLY A 315 49.23 -4.74 -23.51
N ASP A 316 49.81 -5.89 -23.47
CA ASP A 316 51.27 -6.05 -23.23
C ASP A 316 52.09 -5.66 -24.47
N ASP A 317 51.50 -5.81 -25.67
CA ASP A 317 52.12 -5.47 -26.94
C ASP A 317 51.05 -4.90 -27.89
N TRP A 318 51.43 -3.88 -28.66
CA TRP A 318 50.61 -3.26 -29.69
C TRP A 318 51.03 -3.68 -31.09
N SER A 319 51.62 -4.89 -31.17
CA SER A 319 51.99 -5.57 -32.39
C SER A 319 51.10 -6.79 -32.64
N LEU A 320 50.58 -6.92 -33.86
CA LEU A 320 49.65 -7.97 -34.24
C LEU A 320 50.16 -8.62 -35.54
N PRO A 321 50.75 -9.83 -35.48
CA PRO A 321 51.12 -10.57 -36.66
C PRO A 321 49.86 -10.84 -37.55
N TRP A 322 50.01 -10.67 -38.84
CA TRP A 322 48.84 -10.70 -39.78
C TRP A 322 48.10 -12.05 -39.79
N ASN A 323 48.74 -13.14 -39.40
CA ASN A 323 48.17 -14.48 -39.38
C ASN A 323 47.85 -15.00 -37.98
N SER A 324 47.84 -14.09 -36.98
CA SER A 324 47.59 -14.43 -35.58
C SER A 324 46.52 -13.56 -34.94
N SER A 325 46.32 -13.68 -33.66
CA SER A 325 45.43 -12.84 -32.88
C SER A 325 46.18 -12.35 -31.62
N ALA A 326 45.83 -11.14 -31.19
CA ALA A 326 46.29 -10.59 -29.92
C ALA A 326 45.05 -10.21 -29.05
N THR A 327 45.24 -10.39 -27.74
CA THR A 327 44.19 -10.13 -26.75
C THR A 327 44.51 -8.89 -25.93
N TYR A 328 43.55 -8.00 -25.80
CA TYR A 328 43.63 -6.75 -25.08
C TYR A 328 42.57 -6.73 -23.97
N THR A 329 42.84 -5.96 -22.92
CA THR A 329 41.88 -5.74 -21.84
C THR A 329 41.22 -4.40 -22.02
N VAL A 330 39.88 -4.43 -22.12
CA VAL A 330 39.04 -3.22 -22.14
C VAL A 330 38.44 -3.03 -20.76
N THR A 331 38.70 -1.87 -20.17
CA THR A 331 38.16 -1.51 -18.86
C THR A 331 37.17 -0.35 -19.01
N ILE A 332 36.00 -0.51 -18.46
CA ILE A 332 34.97 0.53 -18.36
C ILE A 332 34.79 0.85 -16.89
N ARG A 333 34.95 2.10 -16.54
CA ARG A 333 34.74 2.61 -15.19
C ARG A 333 33.57 3.59 -15.22
N ASN A 334 32.62 3.40 -14.33
CA ASN A 334 31.49 4.27 -14.11
C ASN A 334 31.69 5.06 -12.82
N ASP A 335 31.96 6.36 -12.92
CA ASP A 335 32.11 7.27 -11.79
C ASP A 335 30.76 7.94 -11.41
N GLY A 336 29.68 7.63 -12.15
CA GLY A 336 28.34 8.11 -11.88
C GLY A 336 27.62 7.32 -10.78
N ASN A 337 26.44 7.78 -10.41
CA ASN A 337 25.59 7.19 -9.38
C ASN A 337 24.38 6.42 -9.96
N GLU A 338 24.35 6.19 -11.26
CA GLU A 338 23.38 5.33 -11.96
C GLU A 338 24.06 4.16 -12.65
N GLN A 339 23.33 3.05 -12.83
CA GLN A 339 23.82 1.93 -13.64
C GLN A 339 23.83 2.33 -15.12
N VAL A 340 24.89 1.95 -15.82
CA VAL A 340 25.02 2.23 -17.27
C VAL A 340 25.17 0.92 -18.02
N SER A 341 24.40 0.77 -19.11
CA SER A 341 24.46 -0.38 -20.01
C SER A 341 24.50 0.09 -21.45
N GLY A 342 25.18 -0.63 -22.31
CA GLY A 342 25.30 -0.27 -23.72
C GLY A 342 26.06 -1.30 -24.53
N PHE A 343 26.61 -0.85 -25.65
CA PHE A 343 27.36 -1.68 -26.59
C PHE A 343 28.80 -1.19 -26.69
N LEU A 344 29.71 -2.13 -26.88
CA LEU A 344 31.11 -1.85 -27.19
C LEU A 344 31.38 -2.10 -28.68
N ASN A 345 32.01 -1.13 -29.32
CA ASN A 345 32.42 -1.22 -30.69
C ASN A 345 33.92 -0.90 -30.83
N LEU A 346 34.60 -1.60 -31.74
CA LEU A 346 35.90 -1.19 -32.21
C LEU A 346 35.70 -0.09 -33.27
N ALA A 347 36.35 1.05 -33.07
CA ALA A 347 36.31 2.18 -33.96
C ALA A 347 37.73 2.69 -34.26
N GLY A 348 37.88 3.54 -35.24
CA GLY A 348 39.13 4.13 -35.62
C GLY A 348 39.39 4.05 -37.14
N GLU A 349 40.45 4.66 -37.61
CA GLU A 349 40.89 4.56 -38.98
C GLU A 349 41.37 3.12 -39.22
N TYR A 350 40.83 2.45 -40.26
CA TYR A 350 41.10 1.04 -40.61
C TYR A 350 40.59 -0.01 -39.60
N ALA A 351 39.72 0.36 -38.66
CA ALA A 351 39.12 -0.61 -37.74
C ALA A 351 38.35 -1.73 -38.46
N GLN A 352 37.83 -1.46 -39.67
CA GLN A 352 37.17 -2.46 -40.54
C GLN A 352 38.13 -3.56 -41.03
N ASP A 353 39.43 -3.33 -41.01
CA ASP A 353 40.44 -4.33 -41.43
C ASP A 353 40.80 -5.31 -40.31
N LEU A 354 40.16 -5.14 -39.18
CA LEU A 354 40.30 -6.00 -37.99
C LEU A 354 38.97 -6.67 -37.65
N SER A 355 39.04 -7.94 -37.27
CA SER A 355 37.88 -8.68 -36.72
C SER A 355 37.97 -8.68 -35.20
N PRO A 356 37.07 -7.96 -34.51
CA PRO A 356 37.02 -7.99 -33.06
C PRO A 356 36.24 -9.23 -32.58
N ASP A 357 36.79 -9.93 -31.59
CA ASP A 357 36.14 -11.00 -30.86
C ASP A 357 36.10 -10.60 -29.36
N TRP A 358 34.89 -10.34 -28.88
CA TRP A 358 34.65 -9.93 -27.51
C TRP A 358 34.39 -11.15 -26.63
N ASN A 359 35.35 -11.53 -25.81
CA ASN A 359 35.14 -12.57 -24.81
C ASN A 359 34.87 -11.93 -23.46
N PHE A 360 33.67 -12.15 -22.92
CA PHE A 360 33.44 -11.97 -21.50
C PHE A 360 34.19 -13.07 -20.72
N VAL A 361 34.67 -12.72 -19.53
CA VAL A 361 35.34 -13.67 -18.64
C VAL A 361 34.42 -14.80 -18.19
N ASP A 362 33.14 -14.73 -18.50
CA ASP A 362 32.13 -15.76 -18.27
C ASP A 362 31.44 -16.15 -19.60
N GLU A 363 31.71 -17.39 -20.02
CA GLU A 363 30.95 -18.19 -20.98
C GLU A 363 30.88 -17.71 -22.45
N ASN A 364 31.79 -18.17 -23.27
CA ASN A 364 31.65 -18.52 -24.74
C ASN A 364 30.68 -17.69 -25.60
N GLN A 365 30.38 -16.42 -25.28
CA GLN A 365 29.54 -15.57 -26.12
C GLN A 365 30.30 -14.31 -26.54
N THR A 366 30.33 -14.08 -27.83
CA THR A 366 30.73 -12.80 -28.43
C THR A 366 29.63 -11.78 -28.10
N ILE A 367 29.79 -11.03 -27.01
CA ILE A 367 28.80 -10.04 -26.60
C ILE A 367 29.42 -8.66 -26.67
N SER A 368 28.84 -7.81 -27.50
CA SER A 368 29.18 -6.38 -27.55
C SER A 368 28.45 -5.57 -26.45
N VAL A 369 27.64 -6.19 -25.60
CA VAL A 369 26.87 -5.53 -24.56
C VAL A 369 27.66 -5.45 -23.27
N PHE A 370 27.65 -4.30 -22.64
CA PHE A 370 28.23 -4.11 -21.29
C PHE A 370 27.20 -3.58 -20.31
N THR A 371 27.43 -3.87 -19.03
CA THR A 371 26.71 -3.27 -17.91
C THR A 371 27.70 -2.95 -16.80
N VAL A 372 27.69 -1.72 -16.32
CA VAL A 372 28.56 -1.27 -15.22
C VAL A 372 27.71 -0.66 -14.11
N SER A 373 27.82 -1.22 -12.93
CA SER A 373 27.15 -0.71 -11.73
C SER A 373 27.59 0.72 -11.40
N PRO A 374 26.78 1.48 -10.67
CA PRO A 374 27.19 2.79 -10.17
C PRO A 374 28.53 2.69 -9.43
N ARG A 375 29.47 3.60 -9.72
CA ARG A 375 30.81 3.65 -9.12
C ARG A 375 31.61 2.34 -9.26
N GLY A 376 31.24 1.54 -10.24
CA GLY A 376 31.82 0.24 -10.53
C GLY A 376 32.81 0.25 -11.70
N VAL A 377 33.47 -0.88 -11.83
CA VAL A 377 34.37 -1.17 -12.94
C VAL A 377 33.99 -2.50 -13.54
N ALA A 378 33.94 -2.55 -14.87
CA ALA A 378 33.81 -3.79 -15.63
C ALA A 378 35.00 -3.96 -16.56
N THR A 379 35.46 -5.18 -16.70
CA THR A 379 36.63 -5.53 -17.51
C THR A 379 36.23 -6.61 -18.52
N TYR A 380 36.61 -6.39 -19.77
CA TYR A 380 36.32 -7.27 -20.89
C TYR A 380 37.59 -7.64 -21.64
N SER A 381 37.64 -8.84 -22.17
CA SER A 381 38.72 -9.29 -23.03
C SER A 381 38.32 -9.08 -24.49
N LEU A 382 39.18 -8.43 -25.25
CA LEU A 382 39.03 -8.18 -26.67
C LEU A 382 40.13 -8.87 -27.45
N THR A 383 39.82 -9.84 -28.28
CA THR A 383 40.76 -10.47 -29.18
C THR A 383 40.61 -9.87 -30.57
N LEU A 384 41.69 -9.33 -31.12
CA LEU A 384 41.74 -8.76 -32.46
C LEU A 384 42.44 -9.72 -33.42
N ARG A 385 41.92 -9.82 -34.60
CA ARG A 385 42.51 -10.54 -35.75
C ARG A 385 42.47 -9.69 -36.99
N PRO A 386 43.50 -9.65 -37.84
CA PRO A 386 43.42 -9.04 -39.15
C PRO A 386 42.37 -9.73 -40.05
N ASN A 387 41.63 -8.94 -40.82
CA ASN A 387 40.71 -9.44 -41.86
C ASN A 387 41.45 -9.73 -43.14
N GLY A 388 42.13 -10.86 -43.23
CA GLY A 388 42.96 -11.22 -44.37
C GLY A 388 44.34 -10.56 -44.31
N GLU A 389 45.05 -10.53 -45.45
CA GLU A 389 46.35 -9.88 -45.56
C GLU A 389 46.15 -8.35 -45.53
N PRO A 390 46.60 -7.64 -44.49
CA PRO A 390 46.37 -6.23 -44.37
C PRO A 390 47.19 -5.43 -45.41
N THR A 391 46.58 -4.37 -45.92
CA THR A 391 47.22 -3.47 -46.89
C THR A 391 47.98 -2.34 -46.21
N ILE A 392 47.94 -2.24 -44.88
CA ILE A 392 48.57 -1.19 -44.06
C ILE A 392 49.34 -1.80 -42.91
N GLY A 393 50.46 -1.15 -42.54
CA GLY A 393 51.31 -1.59 -41.43
C GLY A 393 50.89 -1.06 -40.06
N THR A 394 49.95 -0.10 -39.98
CA THR A 394 49.48 0.43 -38.71
C THR A 394 48.01 0.76 -38.79
N ALA A 395 47.29 0.58 -37.71
CA ALA A 395 45.89 0.96 -37.54
C ALA A 395 45.69 1.74 -36.23
N ASP A 396 45.05 2.91 -36.31
CA ASP A 396 44.63 3.63 -35.13
C ASP A 396 43.29 3.13 -34.67
N ILE A 397 43.23 2.53 -33.49
CA ILE A 397 42.04 1.93 -32.93
C ILE A 397 41.64 2.60 -31.64
N ARG A 398 40.33 2.61 -31.36
CA ARG A 398 39.73 3.00 -30.10
C ARG A 398 38.50 2.15 -29.82
N ILE A 399 38.13 2.07 -28.55
CA ILE A 399 36.90 1.45 -28.14
C ILE A 399 35.84 2.52 -27.93
N GLU A 400 34.68 2.32 -28.50
CA GLU A 400 33.51 3.18 -28.35
C GLU A 400 32.45 2.44 -27.54
N ALA A 401 32.04 3.04 -26.40
CA ALA A 401 30.93 2.59 -25.59
C ALA A 401 29.73 3.48 -25.89
N SER A 402 28.65 2.90 -26.41
CA SER A 402 27.44 3.65 -26.78
C SER A 402 26.18 2.99 -26.27
N GLY A 403 25.12 3.76 -26.06
CA GLY A 403 23.86 3.22 -25.56
C GLY A 403 22.83 4.30 -25.32
N THR A 404 21.79 3.94 -24.59
CA THR A 404 20.70 4.82 -24.19
C THR A 404 20.53 4.76 -22.67
N LEU A 405 20.50 5.90 -22.02
CA LEU A 405 20.25 6.02 -20.58
C LEU A 405 18.77 5.76 -20.24
N ALA A 406 18.46 5.60 -18.97
CA ALA A 406 17.10 5.32 -18.50
C ALA A 406 16.07 6.40 -18.88
N ASP A 407 16.50 7.64 -19.05
CA ASP A 407 15.66 8.76 -19.49
C ASP A 407 15.50 8.87 -21.02
N GLY A 408 16.08 7.93 -21.77
CA GLY A 408 16.02 7.89 -23.24
C GLY A 408 17.14 8.69 -23.94
N GLN A 409 18.05 9.33 -23.21
CA GLN A 409 19.17 10.03 -23.80
C GLN A 409 20.23 9.05 -24.32
N GLY A 410 20.61 9.20 -25.60
CA GLY A 410 21.71 8.45 -26.20
C GLY A 410 23.07 8.99 -25.77
N TYR A 411 24.07 8.12 -25.68
CA TYR A 411 25.45 8.50 -25.40
C TYR A 411 26.44 7.72 -26.27
N SER A 412 27.62 8.29 -26.48
CA SER A 412 28.78 7.66 -27.08
C SER A 412 30.04 8.21 -26.42
N ILE A 413 30.88 7.32 -25.88
CA ILE A 413 32.13 7.64 -25.19
C ILE A 413 33.24 6.76 -25.74
N SER A 414 34.34 7.38 -26.13
CA SER A 414 35.47 6.66 -26.71
C SER A 414 36.67 6.61 -25.75
N SER A 415 37.41 5.51 -25.82
CA SER A 415 38.77 5.45 -25.24
C SER A 415 39.72 6.39 -25.95
N PRO A 416 40.88 6.75 -25.38
CA PRO A 416 41.99 7.26 -26.15
C PRO A 416 42.30 6.38 -27.37
N SER A 417 42.70 6.99 -28.46
CA SER A 417 43.18 6.26 -29.65
C SER A 417 44.54 5.59 -29.35
N THR A 418 44.71 4.39 -29.82
CA THR A 418 45.97 3.63 -29.69
C THR A 418 46.37 3.12 -31.07
N THR A 419 47.64 3.31 -31.44
CA THR A 419 48.17 2.81 -32.70
C THR A 419 48.57 1.32 -32.52
N LEU A 420 47.93 0.46 -33.31
CA LEU A 420 48.26 -0.97 -33.42
C LEU A 420 49.14 -1.16 -34.66
N THR A 421 50.31 -1.77 -34.49
CA THR A 421 51.20 -2.13 -35.60
C THR A 421 50.85 -3.55 -36.06
N VAL A 422 50.42 -3.71 -37.30
CA VAL A 422 50.20 -5.02 -37.92
C VAL A 422 51.52 -5.48 -38.56
N GLU A 423 52.13 -6.53 -38.05
CA GLU A 423 53.39 -7.07 -38.58
C GLU A 423 53.10 -8.08 -39.69
N PHE A 424 53.75 -7.90 -40.80
CA PHE A 424 53.74 -8.87 -41.88
C PHE A 424 54.90 -9.82 -41.73
N ASP A 425 54.64 -11.13 -41.77
CA ASP A 425 55.70 -12.10 -42.03
C ASP A 425 56.18 -11.87 -43.46
N ASP A 426 57.48 -11.70 -43.64
CA ASP A 426 58.04 -11.67 -44.98
C ASP A 426 57.58 -12.93 -45.75
N PRO A 427 56.97 -12.77 -46.91
CA PRO A 427 56.54 -13.94 -47.66
C PRO A 427 57.77 -14.84 -47.88
N PRO A 428 57.60 -16.18 -47.72
CA PRO A 428 58.72 -17.09 -47.96
C PRO A 428 59.32 -16.79 -49.33
N PRO A 429 60.64 -16.71 -49.40
CA PRO A 429 61.34 -16.41 -50.67
C PRO A 429 60.76 -17.31 -51.76
N LYS A 430 60.21 -16.74 -52.82
CA LYS A 430 59.74 -17.52 -53.96
C LYS A 430 60.93 -18.39 -54.41
N GLU A 431 60.78 -19.72 -54.28
CA GLU A 431 61.74 -20.64 -54.88
C GLU A 431 61.87 -20.26 -56.36
N ALA A 432 63.04 -19.83 -56.74
CA ALA A 432 63.34 -19.57 -58.15
C ALA A 432 63.26 -20.90 -58.88
N GLU A 433 62.18 -21.14 -59.64
CA GLU A 433 62.15 -22.23 -60.60
C GLU A 433 63.18 -21.90 -61.73
N LEU A 434 64.27 -22.62 -61.64
CA LEU A 434 65.23 -22.69 -62.82
C LEU A 434 64.64 -23.56 -63.90
N TRP A 435 64.37 -22.96 -65.03
CA TRP A 435 64.07 -23.66 -66.29
C TRP A 435 65.34 -23.98 -67.00
#